data_5554f1e593bedbf4eb0c4d88805bc3ae
#
_entry.id   5554f1e593bedbf4eb0c4d88805bc3ae
#
_cell.length_a   1.000
_cell.length_b   1.000
_cell.length_c   1.000
_cell.angle_alpha   90.00
_cell.angle_beta   90.00
_cell.angle_gamma   90.00
#
_symmetry.space_group_name_H-M   'P 1'
#
loop_
_entity.id
_entity.type
_entity.pdbx_description
1 polymer ?
#
loop_
_entity_poly.entity_id
_entity_poly.type
_entity_poly.pdbx_seq_one_letter_code
_entity_poly.pdbx_strand_id
1 'polypeptide(L)'
;MKTNEVLENIKARRSVRAYTGQQVLEEDLQAILEAATYAPSGMHLETWHFTAIQNMDKLTELNERIKGAFAKSDDSRLQERGHSKTYCCYYHAPTLVIVSNEPTQWWAGMDCACAIENMFLAAQSLGIGSCWINQLGTTCDDPEVREFITALGVPANHKVYGCVALGYPDSKIPMKEKKVKVNTDRKSVV
;
A
#
# COMPACT_ATOMS: atom_id res chain seq x y z
N MET A 1 11.38 -21.20 21.13
CA MET A 1 11.77 -20.45 19.91
C MET A 1 12.18 -19.05 20.39
N LYS A 2 13.31 -18.49 19.90
CA LYS A 2 13.68 -17.11 20.28
C LYS A 2 12.62 -16.14 19.78
N THR A 3 12.24 -15.16 20.60
CA THR A 3 11.34 -14.07 20.23
C THR A 3 11.86 -12.76 20.83
N ASN A 4 11.40 -11.65 20.27
CA ASN A 4 11.59 -10.29 20.76
C ASN A 4 10.47 -9.43 20.18
N GLU A 5 10.38 -8.18 20.57
CA GLU A 5 9.33 -7.24 20.14
C GLU A 5 9.23 -7.13 18.62
N VAL A 6 10.36 -7.09 17.91
CA VAL A 6 10.39 -7.02 16.44
C VAL A 6 9.76 -8.26 15.81
N LEU A 7 10.13 -9.45 16.29
CA LEU A 7 9.58 -10.71 15.76
C LEU A 7 8.09 -10.85 16.07
N GLU A 8 7.65 -10.37 17.22
CA GLU A 8 6.24 -10.36 17.61
C GLU A 8 5.44 -9.39 16.74
N ASN A 9 5.95 -8.19 16.49
CA ASN A 9 5.33 -7.20 15.60
C ASN A 9 5.17 -7.76 14.17
N ILE A 10 6.21 -8.38 13.61
CA ILE A 10 6.16 -9.04 12.30
C ILE A 10 5.08 -10.14 12.27
N LYS A 11 4.98 -10.96 13.32
CA LYS A 11 3.97 -12.02 13.40
C LYS A 11 2.55 -11.48 13.58
N ALA A 12 2.39 -10.38 14.30
CA ALA A 12 1.09 -9.76 14.59
C ALA A 12 0.50 -9.04 13.37
N ARG A 13 1.34 -8.48 12.48
CA ARG A 13 0.88 -7.73 11.32
C ARG A 13 -0.10 -8.52 10.45
N ARG A 14 -1.19 -7.85 10.06
CA ARG A 14 -2.24 -8.39 9.16
C ARG A 14 -2.62 -7.36 8.10
N SER A 15 -3.13 -7.86 6.97
CA SER A 15 -3.82 -7.02 5.99
C SER A 15 -5.21 -6.68 6.50
N VAL A 16 -5.39 -5.46 6.98
CA VAL A 16 -6.66 -4.90 7.46
C VAL A 16 -7.45 -4.35 6.27
N ARG A 17 -8.74 -4.68 6.19
CA ARG A 17 -9.64 -4.29 5.09
C ARG A 17 -10.96 -3.72 5.59
N ALA A 18 -11.01 -3.37 6.86
CA ALA A 18 -12.11 -2.67 7.48
C ALA A 18 -11.55 -1.69 8.51
N TYR A 19 -11.91 -0.45 8.36
CA TYR A 19 -11.36 0.65 9.14
C TYR A 19 -12.47 1.45 9.81
N THR A 20 -12.14 2.08 10.93
CA THR A 20 -12.97 3.13 11.50
C THR A 20 -12.88 4.39 10.64
N GLY A 21 -13.82 5.33 10.82
CA GLY A 21 -13.75 6.64 10.15
C GLY A 21 -12.73 7.60 10.76
N GLN A 22 -12.01 7.18 11.81
CA GLN A 22 -11.01 8.02 12.48
C GLN A 22 -9.77 8.18 11.59
N GLN A 23 -9.34 9.42 11.41
CA GLN A 23 -8.12 9.74 10.66
C GLN A 23 -6.87 9.32 11.42
N VAL A 24 -5.86 8.85 10.71
CA VAL A 24 -4.52 8.62 11.24
C VAL A 24 -3.91 9.95 11.68
N LEU A 25 -3.36 10.01 12.89
CA LEU A 25 -2.72 11.21 13.41
C LEU A 25 -1.50 11.58 12.58
N GLU A 26 -1.23 12.88 12.46
CA GLU A 26 -0.11 13.36 11.66
C GLU A 26 1.23 12.82 12.16
N GLU A 27 1.44 12.78 13.48
CA GLU A 27 2.66 12.25 14.08
C GLU A 27 2.89 10.77 13.77
N ASP A 28 1.81 9.97 13.78
CA ASP A 28 1.87 8.55 13.43
C ASP A 28 2.16 8.36 11.93
N LEU A 29 1.52 9.17 11.08
CA LEU A 29 1.76 9.13 9.64
C LEU A 29 3.21 9.49 9.31
N GLN A 30 3.76 10.53 9.94
CA GLN A 30 5.15 10.93 9.76
C GLN A 30 6.12 9.82 10.19
N ALA A 31 5.88 9.17 11.34
CA ALA A 31 6.69 8.04 11.80
C ALA A 31 6.65 6.86 10.82
N ILE A 32 5.47 6.57 10.23
CA ILE A 32 5.31 5.53 9.20
C ILE A 32 6.07 5.89 7.91
N LEU A 33 5.98 7.14 7.46
CA LEU A 33 6.70 7.60 6.27
C LEU A 33 8.21 7.64 6.50
N GLU A 34 8.66 8.07 7.68
CA GLU A 34 10.07 8.03 8.06
C GLU A 34 10.59 6.58 8.04
N ALA A 35 9.87 5.62 8.64
CA ALA A 35 10.27 4.22 8.61
C ALA A 35 10.47 3.69 7.18
N ALA A 36 9.69 4.16 6.21
CA ALA A 36 9.84 3.78 4.81
C ALA A 36 11.18 4.22 4.22
N THR A 37 11.71 5.38 4.62
CA THR A 37 12.99 5.89 4.13
C THR A 37 14.21 5.10 4.60
N TYR A 38 14.03 4.27 5.66
CA TYR A 38 15.08 3.36 6.14
C TYR A 38 15.09 2.00 5.42
N ALA A 39 14.29 1.83 4.38
CA ALA A 39 14.33 0.63 3.56
C ALA A 39 15.65 0.55 2.77
N PRO A 40 16.17 -0.66 2.49
CA PRO A 40 17.29 -0.78 1.58
C PRO A 40 16.89 -0.37 0.17
N SER A 41 17.81 0.28 -0.55
CA SER A 41 17.62 0.65 -1.95
C SER A 41 18.82 0.21 -2.78
N GLY A 42 18.55 -0.21 -4.01
CA GLY A 42 19.60 -0.62 -4.94
C GLY A 42 20.59 0.52 -5.17
N MET A 43 21.88 0.29 -4.91
CA MET A 43 22.97 1.26 -5.03
C MET A 43 22.76 2.57 -4.23
N HIS A 44 21.92 2.54 -3.19
CA HIS A 44 21.55 3.74 -2.39
C HIS A 44 20.99 4.89 -3.23
N LEU A 45 20.23 4.59 -4.29
CA LEU A 45 19.67 5.63 -5.14
C LEU A 45 18.49 6.34 -4.50
N GLU A 46 17.71 5.63 -3.67
CA GLU A 46 16.59 6.18 -2.87
C GLU A 46 15.61 7.02 -3.70
N THR A 47 15.36 6.60 -4.94
CA THR A 47 14.56 7.34 -5.93
C THR A 47 13.05 7.15 -5.76
N TRP A 48 12.61 6.42 -4.71
CA TRP A 48 11.19 6.31 -4.37
C TRP A 48 10.58 7.65 -3.99
N HIS A 49 9.28 7.76 -4.20
CA HIS A 49 8.48 8.91 -3.76
C HIS A 49 7.21 8.42 -3.07
N PHE A 50 6.87 9.05 -1.95
CA PHE A 50 5.70 8.72 -1.15
C PHE A 50 4.71 9.89 -1.20
N THR A 51 3.50 9.65 -1.72
CA THR A 51 2.43 10.64 -1.73
C THR A 51 1.32 10.20 -0.79
N ALA A 52 1.18 10.85 0.35
CA ALA A 52 0.14 10.56 1.33
C ALA A 52 -1.12 11.39 1.07
N ILE A 53 -2.28 10.74 1.08
CA ILE A 53 -3.59 11.36 0.84
C ILE A 53 -4.49 11.06 2.02
N GLN A 54 -4.93 12.11 2.72
CA GLN A 54 -5.87 12.06 3.83
C GLN A 54 -7.21 12.77 3.52
N ASN A 55 -7.34 13.35 2.34
CA ASN A 55 -8.56 14.00 1.89
C ASN A 55 -9.52 12.96 1.28
N MET A 56 -10.65 12.74 1.92
CA MET A 56 -11.63 11.72 1.52
C MET A 56 -12.26 11.99 0.15
N ASP A 57 -12.45 13.25 -0.26
CA ASP A 57 -12.98 13.59 -1.59
C ASP A 57 -11.97 13.20 -2.67
N LYS A 58 -10.67 13.45 -2.42
CA LYS A 58 -9.59 13.03 -3.32
C LYS A 58 -9.43 11.53 -3.40
N LEU A 59 -9.59 10.81 -2.29
CA LEU A 59 -9.57 9.34 -2.27
C LEU A 59 -10.77 8.76 -3.03
N THR A 60 -11.95 9.36 -2.88
CA THR A 60 -13.15 8.96 -3.62
C THR A 60 -12.98 9.20 -5.12
N GLU A 61 -12.49 10.39 -5.51
CA GLU A 61 -12.20 10.73 -6.90
C GLU A 61 -11.17 9.77 -7.51
N LEU A 62 -10.09 9.47 -6.80
CA LEU A 62 -9.09 8.49 -7.24
C LEU A 62 -9.71 7.11 -7.49
N ASN A 63 -10.57 6.64 -6.57
CA ASN A 63 -11.26 5.37 -6.74
C ASN A 63 -12.14 5.35 -7.99
N GLU A 64 -12.90 6.41 -8.25
CA GLU A 64 -13.76 6.50 -9.44
C GLU A 64 -12.93 6.52 -10.74
N ARG A 65 -11.76 7.18 -10.78
CA ARG A 65 -10.85 7.13 -11.93
C ARG A 65 -10.26 5.74 -12.15
N ILE A 66 -9.85 5.04 -11.08
CA ILE A 66 -9.40 3.64 -11.14
C ILE A 66 -10.53 2.74 -11.68
N LYS A 67 -11.77 2.94 -11.23
CA LYS A 67 -12.94 2.21 -11.73
C LYS A 67 -13.19 2.52 -13.21
N GLY A 68 -13.03 3.76 -13.63
CA GLY A 68 -13.11 4.16 -15.03
C GLY A 68 -12.10 3.41 -15.92
N ALA A 69 -10.84 3.30 -15.45
CA ALA A 69 -9.82 2.51 -16.13
C ALA A 69 -10.16 1.01 -16.16
N PHE A 70 -10.70 0.46 -15.07
CA PHE A 70 -11.15 -0.93 -15.02
C PHE A 70 -12.31 -1.22 -15.97
N ALA A 71 -13.26 -0.29 -16.13
CA ALA A 71 -14.40 -0.45 -17.04
C ALA A 71 -13.97 -0.56 -18.53
N LYS A 72 -12.78 -0.03 -18.86
CA LYS A 72 -12.18 -0.09 -20.20
C LYS A 72 -11.32 -1.35 -20.42
N SER A 73 -11.14 -2.20 -19.39
CA SER A 73 -10.26 -3.40 -19.46
C SER A 73 -10.90 -4.54 -20.24
N ASP A 74 -10.07 -5.38 -20.87
CA ASP A 74 -10.53 -6.64 -21.50
C ASP A 74 -10.78 -7.76 -20.47
N ASP A 75 -10.35 -7.61 -19.21
CA ASP A 75 -10.64 -8.57 -18.12
C ASP A 75 -12.05 -8.31 -17.55
N SER A 76 -12.95 -9.26 -17.74
CA SER A 76 -14.35 -9.17 -17.27
C SER A 76 -14.48 -8.93 -15.76
N ARG A 77 -13.53 -9.44 -14.97
CA ARG A 77 -13.52 -9.23 -13.50
C ARG A 77 -13.16 -7.77 -13.14
N LEU A 78 -12.29 -7.15 -13.95
CA LEU A 78 -11.99 -5.72 -13.78
C LEU A 78 -13.16 -4.88 -14.27
N GLN A 79 -13.79 -5.21 -15.39
CA GLN A 79 -15.00 -4.53 -15.86
C GLN A 79 -16.11 -4.56 -14.79
N GLU A 80 -16.35 -5.72 -14.18
CA GLU A 80 -17.33 -5.84 -13.08
C GLU A 80 -17.02 -4.90 -11.93
N ARG A 81 -15.75 -4.81 -11.51
CA ARG A 81 -15.31 -3.86 -10.49
C ARG A 81 -15.48 -2.41 -10.92
N GLY A 82 -15.18 -2.11 -12.20
CA GLY A 82 -15.36 -0.78 -12.77
C GLY A 82 -16.81 -0.31 -12.71
N HIS A 83 -17.76 -1.19 -12.99
CA HIS A 83 -19.20 -0.89 -12.96
C HIS A 83 -19.84 -1.03 -11.56
N SER A 84 -19.14 -1.58 -10.60
CA SER A 84 -19.68 -1.77 -9.25
C SER A 84 -19.86 -0.44 -8.52
N LYS A 85 -21.04 -0.21 -7.95
CA LYS A 85 -21.33 0.98 -7.14
C LYS A 85 -20.70 0.93 -5.74
N THR A 86 -20.33 -0.25 -5.26
CA THR A 86 -19.83 -0.46 -3.90
C THR A 86 -18.34 -0.78 -3.85
N TYR A 87 -17.69 -0.93 -5.00
CA TYR A 87 -16.28 -1.25 -5.04
C TYR A 87 -15.42 -0.07 -4.60
N CYS A 88 -14.58 -0.31 -3.62
CA CYS A 88 -13.56 0.63 -3.14
C CYS A 88 -12.20 -0.10 -3.05
N CYS A 89 -11.25 0.28 -3.90
CA CYS A 89 -9.96 -0.40 -4.00
C CYS A 89 -9.10 -0.26 -2.73
N TYR A 90 -9.31 0.79 -1.94
CA TYR A 90 -8.59 1.07 -0.70
C TYR A 90 -9.40 0.78 0.58
N TYR A 91 -10.54 0.05 0.45
CA TYR A 91 -11.36 -0.40 1.57
C TYR A 91 -11.87 0.73 2.49
N HIS A 92 -12.09 1.93 1.96
CA HIS A 92 -12.49 3.13 2.71
C HIS A 92 -11.52 3.50 3.84
N ALA A 93 -10.24 3.15 3.70
CA ALA A 93 -9.21 3.60 4.64
C ALA A 93 -9.11 5.14 4.63
N PRO A 94 -8.99 5.80 5.80
CA PRO A 94 -8.92 7.26 5.87
C PRO A 94 -7.62 7.85 5.31
N THR A 95 -6.59 7.02 5.15
CA THR A 95 -5.29 7.43 4.59
C THR A 95 -4.83 6.42 3.54
N LEU A 96 -4.32 6.93 2.42
CA LEU A 96 -3.66 6.14 1.37
C LEU A 96 -2.30 6.75 1.07
N VAL A 97 -1.24 5.95 1.11
CA VAL A 97 0.10 6.35 0.67
C VAL A 97 0.39 5.69 -0.67
N ILE A 98 0.58 6.49 -1.71
CA ILE A 98 1.03 6.02 -3.03
C ILE A 98 2.56 5.91 -2.98
N VAL A 99 3.08 4.75 -3.39
CA VAL A 99 4.52 4.48 -3.45
C VAL A 99 4.92 4.33 -4.91
N SER A 100 5.73 5.26 -5.37
CA SER A 100 6.18 5.34 -6.75
C SER A 100 7.69 5.43 -6.85
N ASN A 101 8.25 5.10 -8.00
CA ASN A 101 9.68 5.18 -8.26
C ASN A 101 9.95 5.39 -9.75
N GLU A 102 11.13 5.86 -10.08
CA GLU A 102 11.62 5.90 -11.45
C GLU A 102 11.73 4.48 -12.01
N PRO A 103 11.14 4.17 -13.18
CA PRO A 103 11.15 2.82 -13.75
C PRO A 103 12.46 2.48 -14.48
N THR A 104 13.50 3.30 -14.33
CA THR A 104 14.79 3.16 -15.03
C THR A 104 15.59 1.94 -14.58
N GLN A 105 15.40 1.51 -13.32
CA GLN A 105 16.10 0.36 -12.73
C GLN A 105 15.11 -0.82 -12.54
N TRP A 106 15.54 -2.02 -12.94
CA TRP A 106 14.70 -3.22 -12.81
C TRP A 106 14.33 -3.56 -11.36
N TRP A 107 15.12 -3.09 -10.37
CA TRP A 107 14.85 -3.30 -8.93
C TRP A 107 13.99 -2.21 -8.29
N ALA A 108 13.58 -1.16 -9.02
CA ALA A 108 12.77 -0.07 -8.48
C ALA A 108 11.51 -0.54 -7.73
N GLY A 109 10.86 -1.58 -8.25
CA GLY A 109 9.72 -2.21 -7.57
C GLY A 109 10.09 -2.96 -6.28
N MET A 110 11.30 -3.51 -6.21
CA MET A 110 11.80 -4.19 -5.00
C MET A 110 12.09 -3.17 -3.90
N ASP A 111 12.71 -2.06 -4.24
CA ASP A 111 12.98 -0.94 -3.31
C ASP A 111 11.65 -0.43 -2.73
N CYS A 112 10.64 -0.20 -3.59
CA CYS A 112 9.31 0.19 -3.15
C CYS A 112 8.64 -0.86 -2.25
N ALA A 113 8.81 -2.14 -2.55
CA ALA A 113 8.24 -3.21 -1.73
C ALA A 113 8.88 -3.27 -0.34
N CYS A 114 10.20 -3.05 -0.22
CA CYS A 114 10.88 -2.94 1.06
C CYS A 114 10.37 -1.73 1.87
N ALA A 115 10.21 -0.58 1.22
CA ALA A 115 9.67 0.62 1.86
C ALA A 115 8.22 0.40 2.35
N ILE A 116 7.38 -0.25 1.55
CA ILE A 116 6.00 -0.59 1.94
C ILE A 116 5.99 -1.55 3.14
N GLU A 117 6.86 -2.55 3.19
CA GLU A 117 6.91 -3.46 4.36
C GLU A 117 7.36 -2.71 5.62
N ASN A 118 8.32 -1.78 5.53
CA ASN A 118 8.68 -0.92 6.66
C ASN A 118 7.47 -0.09 7.14
N MET A 119 6.67 0.50 6.23
CA MET A 119 5.43 1.18 6.59
C MET A 119 4.45 0.25 7.31
N PHE A 120 4.31 -1.00 6.85
CA PHE A 120 3.40 -1.97 7.48
C PHE A 120 3.83 -2.33 8.91
N LEU A 121 5.13 -2.51 9.12
CA LEU A 121 5.67 -2.85 10.44
C LEU A 121 5.58 -1.66 11.40
N ALA A 122 5.86 -0.45 10.92
CA ALA A 122 5.68 0.78 11.70
C ALA A 122 4.21 1.00 12.06
N ALA A 123 3.28 0.88 11.10
CA ALA A 123 1.86 0.99 11.36
C ALA A 123 1.38 -0.04 12.40
N GLN A 124 1.81 -1.30 12.28
CA GLN A 124 1.47 -2.35 13.23
C GLN A 124 1.94 -2.02 14.65
N SER A 125 3.15 -1.47 14.82
CA SER A 125 3.68 -1.09 16.15
C SER A 125 2.93 0.07 16.79
N LEU A 126 2.28 0.91 15.98
CA LEU A 126 1.44 2.04 16.40
C LEU A 126 -0.05 1.67 16.54
N GLY A 127 -0.41 0.39 16.39
CA GLY A 127 -1.81 -0.04 16.44
C GLY A 127 -2.65 0.35 15.22
N ILE A 128 -2.01 0.79 14.13
CA ILE A 128 -2.63 1.18 12.88
C ILE A 128 -2.69 -0.01 11.94
N GLY A 129 -3.88 -0.29 11.42
CA GLY A 129 -4.10 -1.31 10.40
C GLY A 129 -3.59 -0.89 9.05
N SER A 130 -3.02 -1.83 8.30
CA SER A 130 -2.47 -1.57 6.98
C SER A 130 -2.88 -2.64 5.96
N CYS A 131 -2.94 -2.25 4.67
CA CYS A 131 -3.17 -3.18 3.57
C CYS A 131 -2.46 -2.71 2.31
N TRP A 132 -1.83 -3.65 1.60
CA TRP A 132 -1.29 -3.41 0.26
C TRP A 132 -2.41 -3.25 -0.77
N ILE A 133 -2.37 -2.17 -1.55
CA ILE A 133 -3.29 -1.88 -2.64
C ILE A 133 -2.51 -1.88 -3.97
N ASN A 134 -2.87 -2.77 -4.89
CA ASN A 134 -2.20 -2.92 -6.19
C ASN A 134 -2.89 -2.19 -7.34
N GLN A 135 -4.16 -1.84 -7.18
CA GLN A 135 -5.03 -1.39 -8.27
C GLN A 135 -4.47 -0.17 -9.00
N LEU A 136 -3.92 0.79 -8.27
CA LEU A 136 -3.30 1.96 -8.87
C LEU A 136 -2.03 1.59 -9.67
N GLY A 137 -1.26 0.62 -9.21
CA GLY A 137 -0.07 0.14 -9.94
C GLY A 137 -0.37 -0.41 -11.34
N THR A 138 -1.59 -0.93 -11.55
CA THR A 138 -2.04 -1.46 -12.85
C THR A 138 -2.81 -0.45 -13.69
N THR A 139 -3.22 0.68 -13.13
CA THR A 139 -4.03 1.71 -13.82
C THR A 139 -3.33 3.07 -13.89
N CYS A 140 -2.17 3.23 -13.27
CA CYS A 140 -1.47 4.52 -13.19
C CYS A 140 -1.05 5.10 -14.55
N ASP A 141 -1.07 4.29 -15.61
CA ASP A 141 -0.73 4.72 -16.98
C ASP A 141 -1.99 5.06 -17.82
N ASP A 142 -3.22 4.82 -17.30
CA ASP A 142 -4.43 5.39 -17.90
C ASP A 142 -4.35 6.92 -17.84
N PRO A 143 -4.61 7.65 -18.93
CA PRO A 143 -4.42 9.10 -18.99
C PRO A 143 -5.16 9.89 -17.91
N GLU A 144 -6.40 9.52 -17.61
CA GLU A 144 -7.22 10.20 -16.61
C GLU A 144 -6.71 9.94 -15.18
N VAL A 145 -6.22 8.71 -14.93
CA VAL A 145 -5.60 8.36 -13.64
C VAL A 145 -4.26 9.06 -13.50
N ARG A 146 -3.43 9.06 -14.55
CA ARG A 146 -2.09 9.68 -14.56
C ARG A 146 -2.18 11.17 -14.29
N GLU A 147 -3.05 11.88 -15.00
CA GLU A 147 -3.27 13.31 -14.79
C GLU A 147 -3.61 13.61 -13.32
N PHE A 148 -4.51 12.84 -12.76
CA PHE A 148 -4.98 13.04 -11.39
C PHE A 148 -3.91 12.78 -10.34
N ILE A 149 -3.20 11.65 -10.42
CA ILE A 149 -2.14 11.35 -9.44
C ILE A 149 -0.95 12.30 -9.55
N THR A 150 -0.66 12.80 -10.75
CA THR A 150 0.36 13.84 -10.94
C THR A 150 -0.06 15.15 -10.29
N ALA A 151 -1.32 15.54 -10.40
CA ALA A 151 -1.86 16.71 -9.69
C ALA A 151 -1.86 16.53 -8.15
N LEU A 152 -1.84 15.30 -7.65
CA LEU A 152 -1.68 14.98 -6.23
C LEU A 152 -0.22 14.95 -5.77
N GLY A 153 0.75 15.12 -6.66
CA GLY A 153 2.17 15.18 -6.33
C GLY A 153 2.99 13.93 -6.69
N VAL A 154 2.40 12.92 -7.35
CA VAL A 154 3.19 11.80 -7.88
C VAL A 154 4.00 12.30 -9.08
N PRO A 155 5.35 12.15 -9.09
CA PRO A 155 6.17 12.60 -10.21
C PRO A 155 5.71 11.97 -11.54
N ALA A 156 5.65 12.80 -12.60
CA ALA A 156 5.09 12.37 -13.90
C ALA A 156 5.88 11.23 -14.57
N ASN A 157 7.18 11.13 -14.29
CA ASN A 157 8.08 10.09 -14.79
C ASN A 157 8.09 8.83 -13.90
N HIS A 158 7.38 8.82 -12.76
CA HIS A 158 7.33 7.68 -11.87
C HIS A 158 6.25 6.67 -12.28
N LYS A 159 6.57 5.40 -12.08
CA LYS A 159 5.60 4.31 -12.04
C LYS A 159 5.14 4.07 -10.61
N VAL A 160 3.87 3.75 -10.43
CA VAL A 160 3.34 3.33 -9.12
C VAL A 160 3.58 1.83 -8.95
N TYR A 161 4.25 1.45 -7.85
CA TYR A 161 4.56 0.05 -7.55
C TYR A 161 3.64 -0.55 -6.48
N GLY A 162 2.92 0.28 -5.76
CA GLY A 162 1.91 -0.12 -4.79
C GLY A 162 1.40 1.07 -4.00
N CYS A 163 0.35 0.83 -3.21
CA CYS A 163 -0.11 1.81 -2.24
C CYS A 163 -0.34 1.13 -0.90
N VAL A 164 -0.28 1.91 0.16
CA VAL A 164 -0.54 1.52 1.54
C VAL A 164 -1.82 2.18 2.02
N ALA A 165 -2.88 1.38 2.23
CA ALA A 165 -4.07 1.83 2.94
C ALA A 165 -3.80 1.77 4.44
N LEU A 166 -4.07 2.86 5.17
CA LEU A 166 -3.82 3.01 6.60
C LEU A 166 -5.08 3.51 7.32
N GLY A 167 -5.31 3.00 8.53
CA GLY A 167 -6.41 3.44 9.39
C GLY A 167 -6.53 2.56 10.63
N TYR A 168 -7.31 2.99 11.60
CA TYR A 168 -7.58 2.18 12.79
C TYR A 168 -8.51 1.02 12.45
N PRO A 169 -8.16 -0.24 12.80
CA PRO A 169 -8.97 -1.41 12.48
C PRO A 169 -10.37 -1.31 13.10
N ASP A 170 -11.41 -1.66 12.35
CA ASP A 170 -12.75 -1.83 12.92
C ASP A 170 -12.80 -3.16 13.68
N SER A 171 -12.83 -3.10 15.01
CA SER A 171 -12.86 -4.26 15.90
C SER A 171 -14.13 -5.11 15.77
N LYS A 172 -15.19 -4.59 15.14
CA LYS A 172 -16.43 -5.33 14.87
C LYS A 172 -16.24 -6.40 13.80
N ILE A 173 -15.19 -6.30 12.99
CA ILE A 173 -14.88 -7.23 11.91
C ILE A 173 -13.67 -8.08 12.32
N PRO A 174 -13.85 -9.37 12.64
CA PRO A 174 -12.76 -10.23 13.09
C PRO A 174 -11.72 -10.42 11.98
N MET A 175 -10.44 -10.23 12.33
CA MET A 175 -9.33 -10.56 11.44
C MET A 175 -9.18 -12.08 11.32
N LYS A 176 -9.02 -12.57 10.10
CA LYS A 176 -8.79 -14.01 9.86
C LYS A 176 -7.44 -14.43 10.45
N GLU A 177 -7.40 -15.59 11.09
CA GLU A 177 -6.15 -16.17 11.55
C GLU A 177 -5.19 -16.43 10.38
N LYS A 178 -3.90 -16.14 10.59
CA LYS A 178 -2.87 -16.40 9.58
C LYS A 178 -2.48 -17.87 9.60
N LYS A 179 -2.84 -18.59 8.55
CA LYS A 179 -2.31 -19.94 8.31
C LYS A 179 -0.90 -19.82 7.75
N VAL A 180 0.10 -20.12 8.58
CA VAL A 180 1.51 -20.11 8.16
C VAL A 180 1.81 -21.42 7.45
N LYS A 181 2.25 -21.33 6.19
CA LYS A 181 2.84 -22.46 5.47
C LYS A 181 4.36 -22.38 5.63
N VAL A 182 4.97 -23.43 6.14
CA VAL A 182 6.42 -23.51 6.24
C VAL A 182 6.94 -24.16 4.96
N ASN A 183 7.52 -23.35 4.08
CA ASN A 183 8.17 -23.77 2.85
C ASN A 183 9.68 -23.47 2.97
N THR A 184 10.31 -24.00 4.02
CA THR A 184 11.74 -23.79 4.25
C THR A 184 12.45 -25.14 4.18
N ASP A 185 13.51 -25.18 3.37
CA ASP A 185 14.44 -26.28 3.31
C ASP A 185 15.80 -25.79 3.86
N ARG A 186 16.29 -26.44 4.90
CA ARG A 186 17.62 -26.16 5.47
C ARG A 186 18.60 -27.18 5.02
N LYS A 187 19.49 -26.79 4.12
CA LYS A 187 20.65 -27.61 3.74
C LYS A 187 21.89 -27.17 4.52
N SER A 188 22.54 -28.10 5.20
CA SER A 188 23.90 -27.87 5.70
C SER A 188 24.87 -28.08 4.53
N VAL A 189 25.50 -26.99 4.09
CA VAL A 189 26.62 -27.06 3.17
C VAL A 189 27.86 -27.11 4.06
N VAL A 190 28.55 -28.26 4.04
CA VAL A 190 29.83 -28.44 4.70
C VAL A 190 30.92 -28.08 3.70
#